data_aceb40548a3bc495e9e43a9afe1af8fb
#
_entry.id   aceb40548a3bc495e9e43a9afe1af8fb
#
_cell.length_a   1.000
_cell.length_b   1.000
_cell.length_c   1.000
_cell.angle_alpha   90.00
_cell.angle_beta   90.00
_cell.angle_gamma   90.00
#
_symmetry.space_group_name_H-M   'P 1'
#
loop_
_entity.id
_entity.type
_entity.pdbx_description
1 polymer ?
#
loop_
_entity_poly.entity_id
_entity_poly.type
_entity_poly.pdbx_seq_one_letter_code
_entity_poly.pdbx_strand_id
1 'polypeptide(L)'
;MKRRAGIALILAMLILGVTAYAQDSKKESQLRTVRGVVVDKSESAVQGSVVFLKNLRTNQVRSYIADNEGSFRFSGLDPNADYEVHAEKDGAKSPTRQVSSFDNRKEIVLTLKLDKK
;
A
#
# COMPACT_ATOMS: atom_id res chain seq x y z
N MET A 1 41.89 27.29 22.84
CA MET A 1 42.00 25.84 22.89
C MET A 1 40.70 25.14 23.34
N LYS A 2 40.00 25.70 24.32
CA LYS A 2 38.74 25.10 24.79
C LYS A 2 37.60 25.15 23.77
N ARG A 3 37.64 26.05 22.81
CA ARG A 3 36.62 26.18 21.75
C ARG A 3 36.68 25.08 20.70
N ARG A 4 37.82 24.45 20.49
CA ARG A 4 37.97 23.39 19.48
C ARG A 4 37.34 22.08 19.93
N ALA A 5 37.31 21.79 21.20
CA ALA A 5 36.72 20.57 21.73
C ALA A 5 35.19 20.58 21.63
N GLY A 6 34.54 21.74 21.77
CA GLY A 6 33.09 21.87 21.62
C GLY A 6 32.59 21.65 20.22
N ILE A 7 33.36 22.08 19.21
CA ILE A 7 33.01 21.93 17.82
C ILE A 7 33.07 20.45 17.39
N ALA A 8 34.05 19.69 17.87
CA ALA A 8 34.18 18.28 17.58
C ALA A 8 33.01 17.45 18.12
N LEU A 9 32.48 17.78 19.28
CA LEU A 9 31.33 17.12 19.87
C LEU A 9 30.05 17.34 19.08
N ILE A 10 29.83 18.53 18.54
CA ILE A 10 28.67 18.84 17.74
C ILE A 10 28.65 18.05 16.43
N LEU A 11 29.82 17.88 15.79
CA LEU A 11 29.96 17.10 14.56
C LEU A 11 29.65 15.62 14.79
N ALA A 12 30.04 15.05 15.91
CA ALA A 12 29.76 13.67 16.25
C ALA A 12 28.27 13.42 16.42
N MET A 13 27.52 14.33 17.00
CA MET A 13 26.07 14.22 17.16
C MET A 13 25.33 14.25 15.82
N LEU A 14 25.78 15.08 14.88
CA LEU A 14 25.18 15.14 13.55
C LEU A 14 25.32 13.84 12.76
N ILE A 15 26.45 13.17 12.90
CA ILE A 15 26.70 11.89 12.23
C ILE A 15 25.76 10.80 12.77
N LEU A 16 25.51 10.78 14.07
CA LEU A 16 24.58 9.83 14.70
C LEU A 16 23.14 10.05 14.23
N GLY A 17 22.73 11.29 14.05
CA GLY A 17 21.41 11.62 13.55
C GLY A 17 21.18 11.10 12.12
N VAL A 18 22.17 11.19 11.26
CA VAL A 18 22.08 10.70 9.88
C VAL A 18 21.94 9.17 9.85
N THR A 19 22.63 8.46 10.73
CA THR A 19 22.55 7.01 10.80
C THR A 19 21.15 6.52 11.20
N ALA A 20 20.50 7.18 12.16
CA ALA A 20 19.15 6.85 12.57
C ALA A 20 18.13 7.05 11.44
N TYR A 21 18.31 8.09 10.64
CA TYR A 21 17.44 8.38 9.49
C TYR A 21 17.52 7.29 8.42
N ALA A 22 18.70 6.74 8.18
CA ALA A 22 18.89 5.69 7.18
C ALA A 22 18.19 4.38 7.57
N GLN A 23 18.07 4.07 8.87
CA GLN A 23 17.38 2.87 9.35
C GLN A 23 15.86 2.94 9.11
N ASP A 24 15.25 4.09 9.28
CA ASP A 24 13.82 4.27 9.01
C ASP A 24 13.48 4.05 7.53
N SER A 25 14.34 4.50 6.63
CA SER A 25 14.16 4.28 5.19
C SER A 25 14.13 2.79 4.82
N LYS A 26 14.94 1.97 5.48
CA LYS A 26 14.97 0.52 5.21
C LYS A 26 13.67 -0.17 5.61
N LYS A 27 13.02 0.24 6.71
CA LYS A 27 11.74 -0.33 7.14
C LYS A 27 10.64 -0.04 6.13
N GLU A 28 10.58 1.19 5.63
CA GLU A 28 9.56 1.58 4.65
C GLU A 28 9.69 0.80 3.34
N SER A 29 10.91 0.46 2.92
CA SER A 29 11.14 -0.24 1.66
C SER A 29 10.64 -1.70 1.69
N GLN A 30 10.33 -2.25 2.86
CA GLN A 30 9.81 -3.61 3.01
C GLN A 30 8.29 -3.68 2.92
N LEU A 31 7.59 -2.54 3.01
CA LEU A 31 6.13 -2.50 2.93
C LEU A 31 5.65 -2.79 1.52
N ARG A 32 4.45 -3.33 1.42
CA ARG A 32 3.87 -3.75 0.15
C ARG A 32 2.82 -2.76 -0.34
N THR A 33 2.60 -2.79 -1.66
CA THR A 33 1.58 -1.99 -2.32
C THR A 33 0.69 -2.91 -3.16
N VAL A 34 -0.63 -2.72 -3.06
CA VAL A 34 -1.61 -3.36 -3.95
C VAL A 34 -2.26 -2.25 -4.75
N ARG A 35 -2.23 -2.35 -6.06
CA ARG A 35 -2.86 -1.38 -6.96
C ARG A 35 -3.52 -2.09 -8.12
N GLY A 36 -4.33 -1.38 -8.86
CA GLY A 36 -4.95 -1.97 -10.03
C GLY A 36 -6.07 -1.13 -10.57
N VAL A 37 -6.96 -1.77 -11.30
CA VAL A 37 -8.10 -1.13 -11.92
C VAL A 37 -9.37 -1.91 -11.65
N VAL A 38 -10.50 -1.18 -11.61
CA VAL A 38 -11.83 -1.78 -11.55
C VAL A 38 -12.45 -1.63 -12.92
N VAL A 39 -12.95 -2.73 -13.47
CA VAL A 39 -13.59 -2.76 -14.78
C VAL A 39 -14.98 -3.40 -14.66
N ASP A 40 -15.84 -3.14 -15.66
CA ASP A 40 -17.14 -3.81 -15.79
C ASP A 40 -16.99 -5.08 -16.66
N LYS A 41 -18.11 -5.70 -16.99
CA LYS A 41 -18.09 -6.91 -17.85
C LYS A 41 -17.55 -6.66 -19.25
N SER A 42 -17.64 -5.42 -19.73
CA SER A 42 -17.11 -5.02 -21.04
C SER A 42 -15.64 -4.62 -20.97
N GLU A 43 -15.01 -4.73 -19.78
CA GLU A 43 -13.64 -4.35 -19.52
C GLU A 43 -13.40 -2.84 -19.59
N SER A 44 -14.47 -2.05 -19.45
CA SER A 44 -14.37 -0.61 -19.36
C SER A 44 -14.12 -0.19 -17.92
N ALA A 45 -13.28 0.83 -17.73
CA ALA A 45 -12.95 1.35 -16.41
C ALA A 45 -14.19 1.87 -15.69
N VAL A 46 -14.31 1.61 -14.40
CA VAL A 46 -15.46 2.02 -13.59
C VAL A 46 -15.01 3.06 -12.58
N GLN A 47 -15.30 4.32 -12.89
CA GLN A 47 -15.03 5.44 -11.99
C GLN A 47 -15.93 5.37 -10.76
N GLY A 48 -15.37 5.71 -9.59
CA GLY A 48 -16.17 5.84 -8.38
C GLY A 48 -16.53 4.53 -7.70
N SER A 49 -15.99 3.39 -8.18
CA SER A 49 -16.13 2.12 -7.46
C SER A 49 -15.45 2.23 -6.11
N VAL A 50 -16.00 1.55 -5.10
CA VAL A 50 -15.34 1.46 -3.80
C VAL A 50 -14.58 0.15 -3.75
N VAL A 51 -13.27 0.25 -3.52
CA VAL A 51 -12.40 -0.92 -3.39
C VAL A 51 -12.14 -1.14 -1.91
N PHE A 52 -12.36 -2.36 -1.45
CA PHE A 52 -12.17 -2.74 -0.04
C PHE A 52 -10.96 -3.65 0.08
N LEU A 53 -10.14 -3.36 1.08
CA LEU A 53 -8.97 -4.16 1.43
C LEU A 53 -9.10 -4.59 2.88
N LYS A 54 -9.13 -5.90 3.12
CA LYS A 54 -9.23 -6.46 4.46
C LYS A 54 -7.91 -7.13 4.85
N ASN A 55 -7.36 -6.73 5.99
CA ASN A 55 -6.22 -7.40 6.59
C ASN A 55 -6.73 -8.62 7.36
N LEU A 56 -6.37 -9.82 6.93
CA LEU A 56 -6.89 -11.05 7.54
C LEU A 56 -6.27 -11.33 8.90
N ARG A 57 -5.14 -10.71 9.22
CA ARG A 57 -4.50 -10.87 10.52
C ARG A 57 -5.18 -10.03 11.60
N THR A 58 -5.58 -8.81 11.27
CA THR A 58 -6.17 -7.85 12.23
C THR A 58 -7.66 -7.64 12.04
N ASN A 59 -8.23 -8.11 10.90
CA ASN A 59 -9.60 -7.86 10.46
C ASN A 59 -9.89 -6.39 10.15
N GLN A 60 -8.87 -5.56 10.05
CA GLN A 60 -9.03 -4.16 9.69
C GLN A 60 -9.37 -4.02 8.21
N VAL A 61 -10.34 -3.17 7.90
CA VAL A 61 -10.79 -2.90 6.53
C VAL A 61 -10.45 -1.47 6.15
N ARG A 62 -9.84 -1.30 4.98
CA ARG A 62 -9.59 0.01 4.37
C ARG A 62 -10.36 0.09 3.07
N SER A 63 -10.73 1.29 2.66
CA SER A 63 -11.43 1.51 1.40
C SER A 63 -10.76 2.60 0.58
N TYR A 64 -10.97 2.55 -0.74
CA TYR A 64 -10.43 3.50 -1.68
C TYR A 64 -11.45 3.69 -2.81
N ILE A 65 -11.71 4.94 -3.17
CA ILE A 65 -12.63 5.25 -4.25
C ILE A 65 -11.82 5.34 -5.54
N ALA A 66 -12.14 4.49 -6.52
CA ALA A 66 -11.44 4.45 -7.79
C ALA A 66 -11.59 5.78 -8.54
N ASP A 67 -10.52 6.20 -9.20
CA ASP A 67 -10.47 7.46 -9.92
C ASP A 67 -11.14 7.38 -11.28
N ASN A 68 -10.96 8.42 -12.12
CA ASN A 68 -11.57 8.51 -13.45
C ASN A 68 -11.17 7.36 -14.38
N GLU A 69 -10.05 6.72 -14.12
CA GLU A 69 -9.55 5.60 -14.92
C GLU A 69 -9.85 4.25 -14.26
N GLY A 70 -10.65 4.24 -13.20
CA GLY A 70 -10.95 3.06 -12.42
C GLY A 70 -9.80 2.58 -11.56
N SER A 71 -8.77 3.39 -11.41
CA SER A 71 -7.54 2.99 -10.70
C SER A 71 -7.69 3.12 -9.20
N PHE A 72 -7.05 2.20 -8.49
CA PHE A 72 -6.97 2.21 -7.03
C PHE A 72 -5.56 1.86 -6.57
N ARG A 73 -5.25 2.22 -5.32
CA ARG A 73 -3.94 1.94 -4.75
C ARG A 73 -4.01 1.90 -3.23
N PHE A 74 -3.41 0.85 -2.65
CA PHE A 74 -3.19 0.72 -1.21
C PHE A 74 -1.70 0.53 -0.97
N SER A 75 -1.11 1.39 -0.17
CA SER A 75 0.32 1.33 0.15
C SER A 75 0.52 1.12 1.65
N GLY A 76 1.75 0.87 2.05
CA GLY A 76 2.09 0.67 3.46
C GLY A 76 1.54 -0.62 4.05
N LEU A 77 1.39 -1.67 3.25
CA LEU A 77 0.83 -2.94 3.70
C LEU A 77 1.88 -3.82 4.36
N ASP A 78 1.46 -4.56 5.38
CA ASP A 78 2.31 -5.48 6.14
C ASP A 78 2.70 -6.67 5.25
N PRO A 79 4.00 -6.92 5.03
CA PRO A 79 4.43 -8.05 4.21
C PRO A 79 4.14 -9.41 4.86
N ASN A 80 3.85 -9.44 6.15
CA ASN A 80 3.58 -10.68 6.89
C ASN A 80 2.08 -10.99 7.02
N ALA A 81 1.20 -10.17 6.46
CA ALA A 81 -0.24 -10.37 6.53
C ALA A 81 -0.81 -10.76 5.17
N ASP A 82 -1.86 -11.57 5.19
CA ASP A 82 -2.67 -11.84 4.01
C ASP A 82 -3.79 -10.82 3.93
N TYR A 83 -4.18 -10.47 2.70
CA TYR A 83 -5.23 -9.49 2.45
C TYR A 83 -6.26 -10.03 1.48
N GLU A 84 -7.49 -9.54 1.59
CA GLU A 84 -8.56 -9.76 0.62
C GLU A 84 -8.97 -8.43 0.02
N VAL A 85 -9.15 -8.41 -1.32
CA VAL A 85 -9.48 -7.19 -2.07
C VAL A 85 -10.69 -7.48 -2.94
N HIS A 86 -11.69 -6.59 -2.90
CA HIS A 86 -12.82 -6.63 -3.83
C HIS A 86 -13.35 -5.22 -4.07
N ALA A 87 -14.15 -5.05 -5.13
CA ALA A 87 -14.76 -3.77 -5.48
C ALA A 87 -16.27 -3.88 -5.52
N GLU A 88 -16.95 -2.75 -5.26
CA GLU A 88 -18.40 -2.64 -5.33
C GLU A 88 -18.80 -1.32 -6.00
N LYS A 89 -19.86 -1.37 -6.80
CA LYS A 89 -20.43 -0.18 -7.45
C LYS A 89 -21.89 -0.44 -7.77
N ASP A 90 -22.81 0.34 -7.19
CA ASP A 90 -24.23 0.30 -7.51
C ASP A 90 -24.84 -1.12 -7.46
N GLY A 91 -24.47 -1.87 -6.41
CA GLY A 91 -24.94 -3.24 -6.22
C GLY A 91 -24.16 -4.30 -6.97
N ALA A 92 -23.26 -3.92 -7.86
CA ALA A 92 -22.36 -4.86 -8.51
C ALA A 92 -21.13 -5.10 -7.64
N LYS A 93 -20.58 -6.31 -7.69
CA LYS A 93 -19.42 -6.70 -6.91
C LYS A 93 -18.42 -7.45 -7.77
N SER A 94 -17.15 -7.32 -7.47
CA SER A 94 -16.11 -8.14 -8.07
C SER A 94 -15.87 -9.38 -7.23
N PRO A 95 -15.29 -10.45 -7.81
CA PRO A 95 -14.79 -11.54 -7.00
C PRO A 95 -13.72 -11.04 -6.04
N THR A 96 -13.62 -11.70 -4.87
CA THR A 96 -12.58 -11.38 -3.90
C THR A 96 -11.25 -11.95 -4.37
N ARG A 97 -10.21 -11.10 -4.39
CA ARG A 97 -8.86 -11.52 -4.74
C ARG A 97 -8.02 -11.57 -3.48
N GLN A 98 -7.25 -12.63 -3.32
CA GLN A 98 -6.40 -12.80 -2.15
C GLN A 98 -4.96 -12.38 -2.47
N VAL A 99 -4.34 -11.67 -1.54
CA VAL A 99 -2.93 -11.28 -1.60
C VAL A 99 -2.24 -12.01 -0.47
N SER A 100 -1.41 -13.00 -0.82
CA SER A 100 -0.76 -13.87 0.16
C SER A 100 0.53 -13.25 0.69
N SER A 101 0.80 -13.49 1.98
CA SER A 101 2.09 -13.12 2.58
C SER A 101 3.26 -13.90 1.99
N PHE A 102 2.99 -15.03 1.35
CA PHE A 102 4.01 -15.82 0.66
C PHE A 102 4.39 -15.26 -0.71
N ASP A 103 3.64 -14.31 -1.24
CA ASP A 103 3.97 -13.62 -2.48
C ASP A 103 5.09 -12.62 -2.21
N ASN A 104 6.22 -12.78 -2.86
CA ASN A 104 7.42 -11.96 -2.62
C ASN A 104 7.38 -10.59 -3.29
N ARG A 105 6.40 -10.32 -4.12
CA ARG A 105 6.34 -9.05 -4.84
C ARG A 105 5.99 -7.91 -3.89
N LYS A 106 6.73 -6.81 -4.00
CA LYS A 106 6.43 -5.60 -3.23
C LYS A 106 5.24 -4.86 -3.78
N GLU A 107 5.00 -4.98 -5.07
CA GLU A 107 3.88 -4.35 -5.76
C GLU A 107 3.06 -5.42 -6.46
N ILE A 108 1.77 -5.47 -6.13
CA ILE A 108 0.84 -6.43 -6.70
C ILE A 108 -0.20 -5.67 -7.48
N VAL A 109 -0.38 -6.04 -8.75
CA VAL A 109 -1.34 -5.38 -9.66
C VAL A 109 -2.52 -6.31 -9.88
N LEU A 110 -3.74 -5.81 -9.61
CA LEU A 110 -4.97 -6.58 -9.73
C LEU A 110 -5.94 -5.91 -10.71
N THR A 111 -6.72 -6.72 -11.40
CA THR A 111 -7.88 -6.27 -12.14
C THR A 111 -9.12 -6.81 -11.45
N LEU A 112 -10.00 -5.91 -11.01
CA LEU A 112 -11.24 -6.29 -10.33
C LEU A 112 -12.40 -6.09 -11.30
N LYS A 113 -13.05 -7.17 -11.68
CA LYS A 113 -14.13 -7.14 -12.66
C LYS A 113 -15.48 -7.26 -11.97
N LEU A 114 -16.32 -6.24 -12.12
CA LEU A 114 -17.65 -6.23 -11.52
C LEU A 114 -18.56 -7.23 -12.24
N ASP A 115 -19.48 -7.84 -11.49
CA ASP A 115 -20.40 -8.85 -12.01
C ASP A 115 -21.59 -8.25 -12.76
N LYS A 116 -21.75 -6.93 -12.76
CA LYS A 116 -22.77 -6.18 -13.50
C LYS A 116 -22.13 -5.04 -14.26
N LYS A 117 -22.82 -4.58 -15.30
CA LYS A 117 -22.39 -3.41 -16.08
C LYS A 117 -22.58 -2.10 -15.34
#